data_aed557e54c85ecf3b9f1ad01315922f7
#
_entry.id   aed557e54c85ecf3b9f1ad01315922f7
#
_cell.length_a   1.000
_cell.length_b   1.000
_cell.length_c   1.000
_cell.angle_alpha   90.00
_cell.angle_beta   90.00
_cell.angle_gamma   90.00
#
_symmetry.space_group_name_H-M   'P 1'
#
loop_
_entity.id
_entity.type
_entity.pdbx_description
1 polymer ?
#
loop_
_entity_poly.entity_id
_entity_poly.type
_entity_poly.pdbx_seq_one_letter_code
_entity_poly.pdbx_strand_id
1 'polypeptide(L)'
;NFTKDNVKILFGYAKNKLVFGNNVKIGAYSWISCTSHLSKYGKGITIGNNSAFGRFTEFGAAGGIQIGNDVIAGSYISFHSENHVFDDTSLLIREQGVTSKGIQIGNNVWIGAKATFLDGSIIGNNCVVAAGAVVNGVFPDNVVLGGVPAKIIKTIQ
;
A
#
# COMPACT_ATOMS: atom_id res chain seq x y z
N ASN A 1 12.86 14.87 -7.09
CA ASN A 1 11.85 15.60 -7.86
C ASN A 1 10.59 14.74 -7.97
N PHE A 2 9.55 15.14 -7.26
CA PHE A 2 8.22 14.55 -7.36
C PHE A 2 7.49 15.18 -8.55
N THR A 3 7.14 14.42 -9.57
CA THR A 3 6.32 14.89 -10.70
C THR A 3 4.85 14.77 -10.33
N LYS A 4 4.17 15.93 -10.23
CA LYS A 4 2.80 16.05 -9.70
C LYS A 4 1.69 16.00 -10.76
N ASP A 5 1.95 15.56 -11.97
CA ASP A 5 0.96 15.63 -13.02
C ASP A 5 -0.25 14.75 -12.73
N ASN A 6 -1.36 15.39 -12.37
CA ASN A 6 -2.65 14.75 -12.08
C ASN A 6 -2.63 13.71 -10.94
N VAL A 7 -1.80 13.91 -9.91
CA VAL A 7 -1.88 13.13 -8.66
C VAL A 7 -2.77 13.88 -7.67
N LYS A 8 -3.84 13.26 -7.21
CA LYS A 8 -4.73 13.83 -6.21
C LYS A 8 -4.31 13.38 -4.81
N ILE A 9 -3.96 14.34 -3.96
CA ILE A 9 -3.60 14.11 -2.57
C ILE A 9 -4.71 14.69 -1.69
N LEU A 10 -5.38 13.86 -0.93
CA LEU A 10 -6.37 14.27 0.07
C LEU A 10 -5.70 14.29 1.44
N PHE A 11 -5.37 15.50 1.88
CA PHE A 11 -4.95 15.73 3.26
C PHE A 11 -6.20 15.87 4.15
N GLY A 12 -6.68 14.79 4.73
CA GLY A 12 -7.41 14.94 5.98
C GLY A 12 -6.39 15.25 7.08
N TYR A 13 -6.68 16.07 8.04
CA TYR A 13 -5.87 16.51 9.21
C TYR A 13 -4.64 15.65 9.59
N ALA A 14 -3.77 15.35 8.64
CA ALA A 14 -2.57 14.55 8.83
C ALA A 14 -1.38 15.50 8.98
N LYS A 15 -1.02 15.83 10.20
CA LYS A 15 0.18 16.59 10.50
C LYS A 15 1.40 15.74 10.11
N ASN A 16 2.15 16.16 9.07
CA ASN A 16 3.45 15.60 8.66
C ASN A 16 3.47 14.11 8.23
N LYS A 17 2.56 13.66 7.37
CA LYS A 17 2.46 12.22 7.10
C LYS A 17 2.68 11.77 5.66
N LEU A 18 3.27 12.63 4.84
CA LEU A 18 3.79 12.24 3.53
C LEU A 18 5.31 12.42 3.56
N VAL A 19 6.03 11.34 3.56
CA VAL A 19 7.50 11.34 3.53
C VAL A 19 7.95 10.61 2.27
N PHE A 20 8.58 11.32 1.36
CA PHE A 20 9.14 10.76 0.14
C PHE A 20 10.65 10.96 0.11
N GLY A 21 11.35 9.89 -0.18
CA GLY A 21 12.78 9.91 -0.45
C GLY A 21 13.12 10.61 -1.77
N ASN A 22 14.36 10.48 -2.19
CA ASN A 22 14.82 11.03 -3.46
C ASN A 22 14.34 10.19 -4.64
N ASN A 23 14.07 10.85 -5.78
CA ASN A 23 13.73 10.19 -7.04
C ASN A 23 12.49 9.27 -6.94
N VAL A 24 11.47 9.70 -6.20
CA VAL A 24 10.16 9.00 -6.14
C VAL A 24 9.29 9.47 -7.30
N LYS A 25 8.70 8.51 -8.03
CA LYS A 25 7.78 8.79 -9.15
C LYS A 25 6.43 8.13 -8.87
N ILE A 26 5.36 8.89 -9.03
CA ILE A 26 3.98 8.39 -8.94
C ILE A 26 3.27 8.78 -10.23
N GLY A 27 2.75 7.79 -10.94
CA GLY A 27 2.09 7.95 -12.23
C GLY A 27 0.81 8.80 -12.12
N ALA A 28 0.42 9.38 -13.25
CA ALA A 28 -0.76 10.23 -13.34
C ALA A 28 -2.05 9.51 -12.90
N TYR A 29 -3.03 10.27 -12.44
CA TYR A 29 -4.33 9.81 -11.95
C TYR A 29 -4.25 8.90 -10.72
N SER A 30 -3.14 8.96 -9.99
CA SER A 30 -2.99 8.28 -8.72
C SER A 30 -3.62 9.08 -7.58
N TRP A 31 -4.01 8.39 -6.53
CA TRP A 31 -4.69 8.97 -5.38
C TRP A 31 -3.96 8.58 -4.09
N ILE A 32 -3.73 9.56 -3.21
CA ILE A 32 -3.19 9.33 -1.87
C ILE A 32 -4.20 9.87 -0.86
N SER A 33 -4.73 9.00 -0.01
CA SER A 33 -5.63 9.35 1.10
C SER A 33 -4.99 8.96 2.42
N CYS A 34 -4.73 9.93 3.28
CA CYS A 34 -4.09 9.68 4.59
C CYS A 34 -5.09 9.61 5.75
N THR A 35 -6.38 9.74 5.48
CA THR A 35 -7.42 9.60 6.49
C THR A 35 -8.69 9.02 5.88
N SER A 36 -9.36 8.16 6.62
CA SER A 36 -10.67 7.60 6.25
C SER A 36 -11.83 8.27 6.97
N HIS A 37 -11.58 9.00 8.06
CA HIS A 37 -12.62 9.59 8.89
C HIS A 37 -12.20 10.95 9.46
N LEU A 38 -13.15 11.90 9.55
CA LEU A 38 -12.90 13.27 10.04
C LEU A 38 -12.42 13.34 11.51
N SER A 39 -12.77 12.34 12.31
CA SER A 39 -12.43 12.29 13.74
C SER A 39 -11.18 11.45 14.05
N LYS A 40 -10.59 10.76 13.05
CA LYS A 40 -9.43 9.89 13.25
C LYS A 40 -8.30 10.26 12.31
N TYR A 41 -7.18 10.72 12.89
CA TYR A 41 -5.98 11.03 12.13
C TYR A 41 -5.35 9.73 11.59
N GLY A 42 -5.20 9.67 10.27
CA GLY A 42 -4.48 8.57 9.63
C GLY A 42 -2.97 8.61 9.92
N LYS A 43 -2.28 7.50 9.72
CA LYS A 43 -0.84 7.35 9.96
C LYS A 43 0.03 7.84 8.79
N GLY A 44 -0.56 7.94 7.58
CA GLY A 44 0.12 8.47 6.39
C GLY A 44 1.00 7.47 5.64
N ILE A 45 1.89 7.97 4.79
CA ILE A 45 2.73 7.15 3.91
C ILE A 45 4.18 7.61 3.92
N THR A 46 5.09 6.65 3.94
CA THR A 46 6.53 6.85 3.70
C THR A 46 6.94 6.01 2.50
N ILE A 47 7.65 6.62 1.53
CA ILE A 47 8.22 5.93 0.37
C ILE A 47 9.71 6.24 0.32
N GLY A 48 10.52 5.22 0.26
CA GLY A 48 11.98 5.32 0.17
C GLY A 48 12.48 5.83 -1.19
N ASN A 49 13.79 5.88 -1.34
CA ASN A 49 14.45 6.41 -2.54
C ASN A 49 14.24 5.54 -3.78
N ASN A 50 14.30 6.15 -4.97
CA ASN A 50 14.31 5.48 -6.28
C ASN A 50 13.07 4.61 -6.53
N SER A 51 11.95 4.91 -5.90
CA SER A 51 10.73 4.09 -6.00
C SER A 51 9.76 4.69 -7.01
N ALA A 52 9.15 3.82 -7.84
CA ALA A 52 8.27 4.25 -8.93
C ALA A 52 6.99 3.44 -8.99
N PHE A 53 5.86 4.13 -9.11
CA PHE A 53 4.53 3.57 -9.21
C PHE A 53 3.86 4.00 -10.52
N GLY A 54 3.19 3.06 -11.18
CA GLY A 54 2.45 3.32 -12.41
C GLY A 54 1.22 4.20 -12.17
N ARG A 55 0.50 4.46 -13.27
CA ARG A 55 -0.73 5.27 -13.26
C ARG A 55 -1.85 4.59 -12.48
N PHE A 56 -2.81 5.40 -12.02
CA PHE A 56 -4.00 4.91 -11.33
C PHE A 56 -3.67 4.07 -10.09
N THR A 57 -2.60 4.44 -9.37
CA THR A 57 -2.26 3.81 -8.10
C THR A 57 -3.03 4.49 -6.97
N GLU A 58 -3.68 3.69 -6.12
CA GLU A 58 -4.40 4.16 -4.95
C GLU A 58 -3.61 3.82 -3.67
N PHE A 59 -3.34 4.84 -2.86
CA PHE A 59 -2.71 4.69 -1.55
C PHE A 59 -3.71 5.07 -0.45
N GLY A 60 -4.49 4.12 0.04
CA GLY A 60 -5.33 4.26 1.22
C GLY A 60 -4.49 4.14 2.49
N ALA A 61 -3.89 5.25 2.91
CA ALA A 61 -2.84 5.30 3.94
C ALA A 61 -3.36 5.66 5.35
N ALA A 62 -4.64 5.46 5.63
CA ALA A 62 -5.21 5.74 6.94
C ALA A 62 -4.57 4.88 8.05
N GLY A 63 -4.35 3.59 7.81
CA GLY A 63 -3.64 2.69 8.72
C GLY A 63 -2.13 2.76 8.68
N GLY A 64 -1.57 3.53 7.74
CA GLY A 64 -0.14 3.67 7.50
C GLY A 64 0.39 2.77 6.39
N ILE A 65 1.25 3.34 5.52
CA ILE A 65 1.95 2.60 4.47
C ILE A 65 3.43 2.95 4.57
N GLN A 66 4.27 1.93 4.64
CA GLN A 66 5.73 2.08 4.62
C GLN A 66 6.28 1.30 3.42
N ILE A 67 6.97 1.98 2.53
CA ILE A 67 7.56 1.41 1.32
C ILE A 67 9.06 1.73 1.34
N GLY A 68 9.87 0.72 1.15
CA GLY A 68 11.33 0.83 1.12
C GLY A 68 11.88 1.52 -0.12
N ASN A 69 13.18 1.32 -0.33
CA ASN A 69 13.91 1.86 -1.49
C ASN A 69 13.80 0.91 -2.69
N ASP A 70 13.99 1.48 -3.89
CA ASP A 70 14.14 0.71 -5.13
C ASP A 70 12.92 -0.17 -5.45
N VAL A 71 11.72 0.31 -5.10
CA VAL A 71 10.45 -0.38 -5.39
C VAL A 71 9.93 0.08 -6.75
N ILE A 72 9.66 -0.87 -7.64
CA ILE A 72 9.02 -0.58 -8.93
C ILE A 72 7.64 -1.25 -9.00
N ALA A 73 6.64 -0.49 -9.39
CA ALA A 73 5.26 -0.98 -9.44
C ALA A 73 4.58 -0.65 -10.77
N GLY A 74 3.81 -1.61 -11.27
CA GLY A 74 2.93 -1.41 -12.42
C GLY A 74 1.80 -0.42 -12.13
N SER A 75 0.86 -0.33 -13.08
CA SER A 75 -0.32 0.53 -12.94
C SER A 75 -1.47 -0.19 -12.23
N TYR A 76 -2.44 0.62 -11.73
CA TYR A 76 -3.64 0.11 -11.04
C TYR A 76 -3.33 -0.68 -9.77
N ILE A 77 -2.33 -0.25 -9.02
CA ILE A 77 -2.03 -0.84 -7.71
C ILE A 77 -2.97 -0.23 -6.66
N SER A 78 -3.47 -1.04 -5.73
CA SER A 78 -4.30 -0.57 -4.63
C SER A 78 -3.71 -0.98 -3.29
N PHE A 79 -3.56 0.00 -2.38
CA PHE A 79 -3.15 -0.22 -1.00
C PHE A 79 -4.30 0.16 -0.07
N HIS A 80 -4.78 -0.78 0.74
CA HIS A 80 -5.86 -0.60 1.71
C HIS A 80 -5.33 -0.93 3.10
N SER A 81 -4.79 0.06 3.79
CA SER A 81 -4.16 -0.12 5.11
C SER A 81 -5.13 -0.09 6.28
N GLU A 82 -6.40 -0.30 6.00
CA GLU A 82 -7.47 -0.33 6.98
C GLU A 82 -8.58 -1.29 6.51
N ASN A 83 -9.15 -2.07 7.44
CA ASN A 83 -10.30 -2.94 7.18
C ASN A 83 -11.42 -2.62 8.16
N HIS A 84 -12.68 -2.73 7.70
CA HIS A 84 -13.82 -2.71 8.60
C HIS A 84 -13.89 -3.97 9.46
N VAL A 85 -14.29 -3.80 10.72
CA VAL A 85 -14.68 -4.91 11.60
C VAL A 85 -16.10 -5.32 11.22
N PHE A 86 -16.37 -6.62 11.15
CA PHE A 86 -17.66 -7.16 10.69
C PHE A 86 -18.10 -8.43 11.45
N ASP A 87 -17.41 -8.79 12.54
CA ASP A 87 -17.61 -10.07 13.23
C ASP A 87 -18.86 -10.10 14.11
N ASP A 88 -19.39 -8.94 14.51
CA ASP A 88 -20.60 -8.83 15.31
C ASP A 88 -21.85 -8.67 14.42
N THR A 89 -22.59 -9.76 14.24
CA THR A 89 -23.83 -9.76 13.41
C THR A 89 -25.00 -8.99 14.03
N SER A 90 -24.91 -8.56 15.27
CA SER A 90 -25.92 -7.74 15.94
C SER A 90 -25.80 -6.24 15.65
N LEU A 91 -24.66 -5.82 15.09
CA LEU A 91 -24.35 -4.43 14.74
C LEU A 91 -24.20 -4.23 13.23
N LEU A 92 -24.48 -3.03 12.76
CA LEU A 92 -24.15 -2.66 11.39
C LEU A 92 -22.62 -2.59 11.23
N ILE A 93 -22.09 -3.07 10.11
CA ILE A 93 -20.64 -3.06 9.84
C ILE A 93 -20.03 -1.67 10.05
N ARG A 94 -20.70 -0.61 9.61
CA ARG A 94 -20.24 0.78 9.79
C ARG A 94 -20.11 1.24 11.27
N GLU A 95 -20.73 0.52 12.20
CA GLU A 95 -20.72 0.84 13.63
C GLU A 95 -19.66 0.05 14.41
N GLN A 96 -19.11 -1.01 13.81
CA GLN A 96 -18.11 -1.87 14.45
C GLN A 96 -16.69 -1.29 14.42
N GLY A 97 -16.47 -0.22 13.66
CA GLY A 97 -15.14 0.41 13.55
C GLY A 97 -14.23 -0.26 12.52
N VAL A 98 -12.93 -0.02 12.68
CA VAL A 98 -11.89 -0.45 11.72
C VAL A 98 -10.65 -0.98 12.42
N THR A 99 -9.92 -1.88 11.76
CA THR A 99 -8.54 -2.24 12.09
C THR A 99 -7.58 -1.41 11.24
N SER A 100 -6.42 -1.09 11.76
CA SER A 100 -5.41 -0.24 11.12
C SER A 100 -4.01 -0.74 11.47
N LYS A 101 -3.65 -1.94 10.99
CA LYS A 101 -2.33 -2.57 11.20
C LYS A 101 -1.27 -1.89 10.32
N GLY A 102 -1.68 -1.46 9.13
CA GLY A 102 -0.81 -0.85 8.15
C GLY A 102 -0.25 -1.84 7.14
N ILE A 103 0.52 -1.31 6.17
CA ILE A 103 1.15 -2.09 5.11
C ILE A 103 2.65 -1.77 5.09
N GLN A 104 3.49 -2.79 4.95
CA GLN A 104 4.94 -2.65 4.86
C GLN A 104 5.46 -3.37 3.62
N ILE A 105 6.26 -2.66 2.83
CA ILE A 105 6.95 -3.20 1.65
C ILE A 105 8.45 -2.95 1.85
N GLY A 106 9.24 -3.99 1.75
CA GLY A 106 10.70 -3.93 1.87
C GLY A 106 11.39 -3.21 0.69
N ASN A 107 12.70 -3.39 0.60
CA ASN A 107 13.52 -2.81 -0.46
C ASN A 107 13.61 -3.73 -1.68
N ASN A 108 13.86 -3.15 -2.87
CA ASN A 108 14.06 -3.91 -4.10
C ASN A 108 12.90 -4.87 -4.38
N VAL A 109 11.69 -4.32 -4.44
CA VAL A 109 10.46 -5.10 -4.68
C VAL A 109 9.86 -4.71 -6.03
N TRP A 110 9.53 -5.72 -6.84
CA TRP A 110 8.75 -5.53 -8.05
C TRP A 110 7.29 -5.89 -7.83
N ILE A 111 6.39 -4.94 -8.05
CA ILE A 111 4.94 -5.11 -7.91
C ILE A 111 4.30 -5.13 -9.30
N GLY A 112 3.76 -6.26 -9.69
CA GLY A 112 3.00 -6.43 -10.94
C GLY A 112 1.73 -5.58 -10.96
N ALA A 113 1.28 -5.21 -12.16
CA ALA A 113 0.08 -4.40 -12.33
C ALA A 113 -1.17 -5.03 -11.68
N LYS A 114 -2.08 -4.18 -11.19
CA LYS A 114 -3.34 -4.59 -10.54
C LYS A 114 -3.18 -5.40 -9.26
N ALA A 115 -2.01 -5.38 -8.63
CA ALA A 115 -1.85 -5.98 -7.31
C ALA A 115 -2.59 -5.15 -6.25
N THR A 116 -3.18 -5.84 -5.26
CA THR A 116 -3.90 -5.23 -4.15
C THR A 116 -3.27 -5.66 -2.84
N PHE A 117 -3.01 -4.70 -1.94
CA PHE A 117 -2.46 -4.95 -0.61
C PHE A 117 -3.50 -4.60 0.44
N LEU A 118 -3.81 -5.55 1.31
CA LEU A 118 -4.76 -5.38 2.39
C LEU A 118 -4.05 -5.05 3.72
N ASP A 119 -4.83 -4.57 4.69
CA ASP A 119 -4.34 -4.20 6.01
C ASP A 119 -3.58 -5.34 6.69
N GLY A 120 -2.41 -5.05 7.23
CA GLY A 120 -1.51 -6.03 7.85
C GLY A 120 -0.58 -6.75 6.88
N SER A 121 -0.57 -6.40 5.59
CA SER A 121 0.37 -6.99 4.62
C SER A 121 1.80 -6.54 4.89
N ILE A 122 2.73 -7.50 4.92
CA ILE A 122 4.17 -7.26 5.05
C ILE A 122 4.89 -8.06 3.97
N ILE A 123 5.65 -7.36 3.14
CA ILE A 123 6.51 -7.95 2.10
C ILE A 123 7.96 -7.68 2.47
N GLY A 124 8.77 -8.71 2.50
CA GLY A 124 10.21 -8.62 2.71
C GLY A 124 10.98 -7.97 1.54
N ASN A 125 12.28 -8.01 1.61
CA ASN A 125 13.17 -7.46 0.59
C ASN A 125 13.33 -8.42 -0.60
N ASN A 126 13.73 -7.89 -1.75
CA ASN A 126 14.04 -8.68 -2.96
C ASN A 126 12.86 -9.57 -3.39
N CYS A 127 11.65 -9.06 -3.34
CA CYS A 127 10.43 -9.81 -3.65
C CYS A 127 9.82 -9.40 -4.98
N VAL A 128 9.06 -10.32 -5.55
CA VAL A 128 8.20 -10.05 -6.71
C VAL A 128 6.77 -10.38 -6.35
N VAL A 129 5.87 -9.42 -6.52
CA VAL A 129 4.42 -9.60 -6.41
C VAL A 129 3.84 -9.71 -7.80
N ALA A 130 3.28 -10.86 -8.13
CA ALA A 130 2.70 -11.10 -9.45
C ALA A 130 1.51 -10.17 -9.73
N ALA A 131 1.28 -9.87 -11.01
CA ALA A 131 0.14 -9.06 -11.42
C ALA A 131 -1.20 -9.65 -10.96
N GLY A 132 -2.10 -8.80 -10.50
CA GLY A 132 -3.43 -9.20 -10.01
C GLY A 132 -3.44 -9.92 -8.67
N ALA A 133 -2.31 -10.03 -7.97
CA ALA A 133 -2.27 -10.66 -6.66
C ALA A 133 -3.04 -9.86 -5.61
N VAL A 134 -3.73 -10.54 -4.70
CA VAL A 134 -4.33 -9.93 -3.49
C VAL A 134 -3.50 -10.37 -2.29
N VAL A 135 -2.68 -9.45 -1.80
CA VAL A 135 -1.75 -9.70 -0.70
C VAL A 135 -2.46 -9.46 0.63
N ASN A 136 -2.50 -10.50 1.46
CA ASN A 136 -3.05 -10.46 2.81
C ASN A 136 -2.21 -11.38 3.70
N GLY A 137 -1.19 -10.85 4.36
CA GLY A 137 -0.31 -11.61 5.24
C GLY A 137 1.15 -11.17 5.18
N VAL A 138 2.02 -11.96 5.78
CA VAL A 138 3.44 -11.70 5.95
C VAL A 138 4.25 -12.64 5.06
N PHE A 139 5.13 -12.07 4.23
CA PHE A 139 5.96 -12.79 3.29
C PHE A 139 7.44 -12.46 3.54
N PRO A 140 8.31 -13.48 3.60
CA PRO A 140 9.73 -13.28 3.87
C PRO A 140 10.46 -12.65 2.68
N ASP A 141 11.74 -12.36 2.87
CA ASP A 141 12.63 -11.92 1.80
C ASP A 141 12.80 -12.96 0.70
N ASN A 142 13.18 -12.52 -0.50
CA ASN A 142 13.60 -13.34 -1.62
C ASN A 142 12.53 -14.31 -2.12
N VAL A 143 11.29 -13.85 -2.26
CA VAL A 143 10.19 -14.68 -2.77
C VAL A 143 9.45 -14.04 -3.94
N VAL A 144 8.87 -14.89 -4.79
CA VAL A 144 7.82 -14.52 -5.73
C VAL A 144 6.50 -14.96 -5.14
N LEU A 145 5.54 -14.05 -5.04
CA LEU A 145 4.21 -14.34 -4.55
C LEU A 145 3.13 -13.93 -5.56
N GLY A 146 2.00 -14.59 -5.53
CA GLY A 146 0.88 -14.30 -6.43
C GLY A 146 -0.36 -15.10 -6.09
N GLY A 147 -1.46 -14.74 -6.74
CA GLY A 147 -2.78 -15.37 -6.54
C GLY A 147 -3.72 -14.55 -5.67
N VAL A 148 -4.93 -15.09 -5.46
CA VAL A 148 -6.01 -14.51 -4.65
C VAL A 148 -6.57 -15.60 -3.74
N PRO A 149 -6.25 -15.60 -2.44
CA PRO A 149 -5.21 -14.80 -1.78
C PRO A 149 -3.80 -15.15 -2.25
N ALA A 150 -2.87 -14.19 -2.14
CA ALA A 150 -1.49 -14.40 -2.55
C ALA A 150 -0.79 -15.47 -1.70
N LYS A 151 0.03 -16.30 -2.36
CA LYS A 151 0.88 -17.32 -1.75
C LYS A 151 2.27 -17.27 -2.39
N ILE A 152 3.27 -17.81 -1.69
CA ILE A 152 4.61 -17.96 -2.25
C ILE A 152 4.56 -18.95 -3.42
N ILE A 153 5.01 -18.50 -4.61
CA ILE A 153 5.10 -19.32 -5.82
C ILE A 153 6.48 -19.99 -5.89
N LYS A 154 7.53 -19.23 -5.55
CA LYS A 154 8.91 -19.74 -5.51
C LYS A 154 9.80 -18.83 -4.67
N THR A 155 10.95 -19.35 -4.26
CA THR A 155 12.06 -18.57 -3.68
C THR A 155 12.98 -18.09 -4.79
N ILE A 156 13.51 -16.88 -4.64
CA ILE A 156 14.53 -16.30 -5.52
C ILE A 156 15.90 -16.69 -4.92
N GLN A 157 16.77 -17.24 -5.73
CA GLN A 157 18.14 -17.62 -5.33
C GLN A 157 19.13 -16.56 -5.79
#